data_52e343a6969c32b4b7dbe4abe5e54e29
#
_entry.id   52e343a6969c32b4b7dbe4abe5e54e29
#
_cell.length_a   1.000
_cell.length_b   1.000
_cell.length_c   1.000
_cell.angle_alpha   90.00
_cell.angle_beta   90.00
_cell.angle_gamma   90.00
#
_symmetry.space_group_name_H-M   'P 1'
#
loop_
_entity.id
_entity.type
_entity.pdbx_description
1 polymer ?
#
loop_
_entity_poly.entity_id
_entity_poly.type
_entity_poly.pdbx_seq_one_letter_code
_entity_poly.pdbx_strand_id
1 'polypeptide(L)'
;MHIQNMRGCILFLIIFSISESISNSNAASAHIHTHQHNRGEGNERTQDGAFSPRGMDHYVGDEHHQEFDHEAILGSVKDAEEFDKLPVEESRRRLGILLTKMDLNNDNFIERNELKAWILRSFSMLSTEESQDRLEDADSDEDGKVSWDEILQDIYGSDPQDLALDDQLIHYDKETFDAADLNKDGYLDSEEFKAYTHPEEVPRMFPLLLKQVLDEKDIDKDGCISFQEYIGERAKSEDKEWLLIKKDKFDHEYDKNGNGKLESDEILSWRVPSNELSILYIFQRNSKRRS
;
A
#
# COMPACT_ATOMS: atom_id res chain seq x y z
N MET A 1 15.75 4.95 35.85
CA MET A 1 15.90 6.30 35.30
C MET A 1 16.53 6.32 33.91
N HIS A 2 16.35 5.23 33.10
CA HIS A 2 16.96 5.09 31.76
C HIS A 2 15.95 4.85 30.61
N ILE A 3 14.65 4.76 30.91
CA ILE A 3 13.60 4.47 29.91
C ILE A 3 13.01 5.77 29.31
N GLN A 4 13.09 6.89 30.01
CA GLN A 4 12.57 8.19 29.54
C GLN A 4 13.36 8.80 28.38
N ASN A 5 14.66 8.48 28.24
CA ASN A 5 15.48 9.04 27.16
C ASN A 5 15.31 8.36 25.79
N MET A 6 14.66 7.20 25.70
CA MET A 6 14.45 6.52 24.42
C MET A 6 13.27 7.06 23.61
N ARG A 7 12.26 7.64 24.28
CA ARG A 7 11.01 8.08 23.62
C ARG A 7 11.21 9.35 22.79
N GLY A 8 11.96 10.32 23.28
CA GLY A 8 12.31 11.55 22.54
C GLY A 8 13.30 11.34 21.38
N CYS A 9 14.03 10.22 21.41
CA CYS A 9 15.12 9.95 20.46
C CYS A 9 14.66 9.42 19.09
N ILE A 10 13.52 8.72 19.02
CA ILE A 10 13.00 8.17 17.74
C ILE A 10 12.43 9.31 16.90
N LEU A 11 11.67 10.19 17.54
CA LEU A 11 11.14 11.37 16.87
C LEU A 11 12.25 12.35 16.44
N PHE A 12 13.28 12.50 17.30
CA PHE A 12 14.45 13.35 16.99
C PHE A 12 15.23 12.83 15.77
N LEU A 13 15.22 11.52 15.49
CA LEU A 13 15.87 10.94 14.31
C LEU A 13 15.04 11.09 13.03
N ILE A 14 13.72 10.98 13.11
CA ILE A 14 12.85 11.27 11.96
C ILE A 14 12.96 12.78 11.63
N ILE A 15 12.88 13.65 12.64
CA ILE A 15 13.04 15.10 12.45
C ILE A 15 14.47 15.46 12.05
N PHE A 16 15.49 14.74 12.52
CA PHE A 16 16.88 15.01 12.21
C PHE A 16 17.25 14.55 10.79
N SER A 17 16.73 13.41 10.30
CA SER A 17 16.91 13.00 8.90
C SER A 17 16.22 13.98 7.96
N ILE A 18 15.04 14.48 8.29
CA ILE A 18 14.36 15.53 7.52
C ILE A 18 15.20 16.83 7.52
N SER A 19 15.82 17.22 8.66
CA SER A 19 16.62 18.46 8.76
C SER A 19 18.01 18.36 8.09
N GLU A 20 18.62 17.17 8.02
CA GLU A 20 19.89 16.97 7.30
C GLU A 20 19.71 16.95 5.78
N SER A 21 18.56 16.47 5.29
CA SER A 21 18.21 16.52 3.86
C SER A 21 18.14 17.94 3.32
N ILE A 22 17.58 18.85 4.12
CA ILE A 22 17.46 20.27 3.76
C ILE A 22 18.85 20.96 3.68
N SER A 23 19.86 20.42 4.37
CA SER A 23 21.22 21.01 4.35
C SER A 23 22.05 20.61 3.12
N ASN A 24 21.71 19.53 2.45
CA ASN A 24 22.48 18.98 1.31
C ASN A 24 21.84 19.21 -0.06
N SER A 25 20.64 19.79 -0.15
CA SER A 25 19.95 20.01 -1.42
C SER A 25 20.37 21.29 -2.14
N ASN A 26 21.66 21.39 -2.55
CA ASN A 26 22.13 22.40 -3.52
C ASN A 26 22.24 21.85 -4.95
N ALA A 27 21.59 20.74 -5.25
CA ALA A 27 21.46 20.22 -6.61
C ALA A 27 20.00 19.90 -6.90
N ALA A 28 19.27 20.88 -7.39
CA ALA A 28 17.94 20.68 -7.95
C ALA A 28 18.04 19.80 -9.20
N SER A 29 17.93 18.50 -9.02
CA SER A 29 17.56 17.60 -10.11
C SER A 29 16.03 17.58 -10.13
N ALA A 30 15.43 18.22 -11.13
CA ALA A 30 14.01 18.12 -11.38
C ALA A 30 13.68 16.69 -11.83
N HIS A 31 13.41 15.81 -10.90
CA HIS A 31 12.75 14.55 -11.20
C HIS A 31 11.27 14.87 -11.45
N ILE A 32 10.91 14.86 -12.72
CA ILE A 32 9.51 14.81 -13.13
C ILE A 32 9.04 13.40 -12.73
N HIS A 33 8.31 13.29 -11.63
CA HIS A 33 7.59 12.07 -11.29
C HIS A 33 6.47 11.89 -12.32
N THR A 34 6.79 11.19 -13.41
CA THR A 34 5.76 10.58 -14.24
C THR A 34 5.27 9.37 -13.44
N HIS A 35 4.16 9.51 -12.75
CA HIS A 35 3.39 8.38 -12.25
C HIS A 35 2.92 7.58 -13.48
N GLN A 36 3.78 6.73 -14.02
CA GLN A 36 3.35 5.71 -14.95
C GLN A 36 2.57 4.70 -14.14
N HIS A 37 1.25 4.81 -14.18
CA HIS A 37 0.33 3.77 -13.73
C HIS A 37 0.50 2.55 -14.64
N ASN A 38 1.56 1.77 -14.38
CA ASN A 38 1.76 0.50 -15.02
C ASN A 38 0.88 -0.50 -14.28
N ARG A 39 -0.33 -0.75 -14.78
CA ARG A 39 -1.14 -1.89 -14.39
C ARG A 39 -0.46 -3.16 -14.87
N GLY A 40 0.35 -3.70 -14.11
CA GLY A 40 1.11 -4.90 -14.35
C GLY A 40 2.37 -4.83 -13.53
N GLU A 41 2.35 -5.45 -12.36
CA GLU A 41 3.48 -5.53 -11.44
C GLU A 41 3.85 -4.22 -10.72
N GLY A 42 2.87 -3.52 -10.15
CA GLY A 42 3.16 -2.52 -9.12
C GLY A 42 3.87 -3.19 -7.94
N ASN A 43 4.89 -2.53 -7.37
CA ASN A 43 5.70 -3.00 -6.24
C ASN A 43 4.90 -3.36 -4.96
N GLU A 44 3.58 -3.28 -5.03
CA GLU A 44 2.65 -3.58 -3.93
C GLU A 44 2.44 -5.08 -3.71
N ARG A 45 2.87 -5.94 -4.65
CA ARG A 45 2.74 -7.40 -4.51
C ARG A 45 4.06 -8.11 -4.71
N THR A 46 4.33 -9.03 -3.83
CA THR A 46 5.44 -9.97 -3.98
C THR A 46 5.12 -11.01 -5.07
N GLN A 47 6.16 -11.68 -5.60
CA GLN A 47 5.99 -12.68 -6.66
C GLN A 47 5.02 -13.83 -6.32
N ASP A 48 4.72 -14.05 -5.06
CA ASP A 48 3.77 -15.06 -4.58
C ASP A 48 2.33 -14.54 -4.44
N GLY A 49 2.10 -13.28 -4.83
CA GLY A 49 0.81 -12.62 -4.77
C GLY A 49 0.47 -12.04 -3.39
N ALA A 50 1.35 -12.19 -2.41
CA ALA A 50 1.21 -11.51 -1.14
C ALA A 50 1.40 -10.01 -1.30
N PHE A 51 0.74 -9.24 -0.45
CA PHE A 51 0.91 -7.80 -0.42
C PHE A 51 2.32 -7.42 0.06
N SER A 52 2.98 -6.52 -0.66
CA SER A 52 4.23 -5.92 -0.22
C SER A 52 3.91 -4.72 0.66
N PRO A 53 4.31 -4.72 1.94
CA PRO A 53 4.06 -3.56 2.79
C PRO A 53 4.71 -2.29 2.21
N ARG A 54 3.99 -1.18 2.16
CA ARG A 54 4.54 0.13 1.72
C ARG A 54 5.85 0.51 2.41
N GLY A 55 6.05 0.08 3.65
CA GLY A 55 7.31 0.29 4.39
C GLY A 55 8.53 -0.43 3.81
N MET A 56 8.39 -1.29 2.82
CA MET A 56 9.53 -1.90 2.11
C MET A 56 10.26 -0.90 1.21
N ASP A 57 9.58 0.14 0.74
CA ASP A 57 10.13 1.15 -0.17
C ASP A 57 10.96 2.23 0.56
N HIS A 58 11.01 2.17 1.90
CA HIS A 58 11.82 3.05 2.74
C HIS A 58 13.33 3.00 2.43
N TYR A 59 13.80 1.95 1.77
CA TYR A 59 15.18 1.81 1.29
C TYR A 59 15.22 1.24 -0.12
N VAL A 60 15.94 1.92 -1.02
CA VAL A 60 16.30 1.40 -2.34
C VAL A 60 17.74 0.88 -2.25
N GLY A 61 17.89 -0.44 -2.08
CA GLY A 61 19.19 -1.04 -1.79
C GLY A 61 19.69 -0.67 -0.38
N ASP A 62 20.85 0.01 -0.30
CA ASP A 62 21.41 0.52 0.97
C ASP A 62 21.14 2.02 1.19
N GLU A 63 20.52 2.70 0.21
CA GLU A 63 20.21 4.13 0.30
C GLU A 63 18.82 4.33 0.90
N HIS A 64 18.72 5.34 1.77
CA HIS A 64 17.48 5.73 2.42
C HIS A 64 16.61 6.55 1.46
N HIS A 65 15.37 6.13 1.27
CA HIS A 65 14.41 6.81 0.40
C HIS A 65 13.68 7.90 1.19
N GLN A 66 14.22 9.09 1.17
CA GLN A 66 13.74 10.22 1.99
C GLN A 66 12.34 10.71 1.57
N GLU A 67 12.06 10.70 0.28
CA GLU A 67 10.75 11.10 -0.29
C GLU A 67 9.64 10.25 0.30
N PHE A 68 9.82 8.94 0.36
CA PHE A 68 8.86 8.02 0.98
C PHE A 68 8.58 8.38 2.46
N ASP A 69 9.60 8.77 3.21
CA ASP A 69 9.42 9.15 4.62
C ASP A 69 8.60 10.43 4.76
N HIS A 70 8.81 11.40 3.87
CA HIS A 70 8.03 12.64 3.87
C HIS A 70 6.56 12.36 3.52
N GLU A 71 6.30 11.55 2.50
CA GLU A 71 4.95 11.12 2.14
C GLU A 71 4.27 10.35 3.28
N ALA A 72 4.98 9.38 3.90
CA ALA A 72 4.44 8.59 5.01
C ALA A 72 4.13 9.42 6.25
N ILE A 73 4.81 10.53 6.47
CA ILE A 73 4.56 11.44 7.61
C ILE A 73 3.51 12.50 7.26
N LEU A 74 3.52 13.04 6.06
CA LEU A 74 2.59 14.09 5.64
C LEU A 74 1.25 13.53 5.17
N GLY A 75 1.24 12.31 4.63
CA GLY A 75 0.05 11.63 4.12
C GLY A 75 -0.46 12.20 2.79
N SER A 76 0.42 12.87 2.04
CA SER A 76 0.15 13.43 0.72
C SER A 76 1.45 13.58 -0.05
N VAL A 77 1.47 13.15 -1.30
CA VAL A 77 2.59 13.33 -2.23
C VAL A 77 2.78 14.82 -2.55
N LYS A 78 1.67 15.51 -2.83
CA LYS A 78 1.68 16.95 -3.14
C LYS A 78 2.23 17.79 -1.99
N ASP A 79 1.80 17.48 -0.76
CA ASP A 79 2.30 18.15 0.44
C ASP A 79 3.78 17.84 0.69
N ALA A 80 4.26 16.62 0.41
CA ALA A 80 5.65 16.24 0.55
C ALA A 80 6.55 17.02 -0.43
N GLU A 81 6.18 17.10 -1.70
CA GLU A 81 6.88 17.90 -2.69
C GLU A 81 6.93 19.40 -2.35
N GLU A 82 5.83 19.94 -1.79
CA GLU A 82 5.81 21.33 -1.33
C GLU A 82 6.73 21.52 -0.12
N PHE A 83 6.71 20.55 0.81
CA PHE A 83 7.52 20.58 2.02
C PHE A 83 9.02 20.59 1.72
N ASP A 84 9.46 19.85 0.71
CA ASP A 84 10.87 19.78 0.31
C ASP A 84 11.41 21.09 -0.26
N LYS A 85 10.53 21.94 -0.76
CA LYS A 85 10.88 23.26 -1.30
C LYS A 85 10.92 24.36 -0.20
N LEU A 86 10.51 24.04 1.03
CA LEU A 86 10.41 25.03 2.10
C LEU A 86 11.76 25.42 2.71
N PRO A 87 11.92 26.68 3.16
CA PRO A 87 13.03 27.07 4.01
C PRO A 87 13.00 26.31 5.34
N VAL A 88 14.19 26.01 5.90
CA VAL A 88 14.36 25.22 7.14
C VAL A 88 13.50 25.71 8.30
N GLU A 89 13.37 27.03 8.49
CA GLU A 89 12.56 27.60 9.57
C GLU A 89 11.07 27.31 9.39
N GLU A 90 10.56 27.37 8.15
CA GLU A 90 9.17 27.09 7.87
C GLU A 90 8.88 25.58 7.98
N SER A 91 9.79 24.72 7.51
CA SER A 91 9.68 23.26 7.69
C SER A 91 9.61 22.89 9.17
N ARG A 92 10.46 23.47 10.01
CA ARG A 92 10.42 23.26 11.47
C ARG A 92 9.11 23.73 12.09
N ARG A 93 8.60 24.87 11.65
CA ARG A 93 7.32 25.41 12.12
C ARG A 93 6.15 24.47 11.76
N ARG A 94 6.10 24.00 10.52
CA ARG A 94 5.05 23.06 10.04
C ARG A 94 5.15 21.71 10.76
N LEU A 95 6.36 21.17 10.95
CA LEU A 95 6.57 19.95 11.75
C LEU A 95 6.08 20.13 13.19
N GLY A 96 6.32 21.29 13.82
CA GLY A 96 5.80 21.57 15.16
C GLY A 96 4.27 21.52 15.23
N ILE A 97 3.57 21.98 14.20
CA ILE A 97 2.11 21.87 14.10
C ILE A 97 1.70 20.40 13.92
N LEU A 98 2.43 19.66 13.09
CA LEU A 98 2.15 18.24 12.84
C LEU A 98 2.26 17.42 14.12
N LEU A 99 3.31 17.65 14.92
CA LEU A 99 3.52 17.00 16.21
C LEU A 99 2.35 17.19 17.17
N THR A 100 1.74 18.39 17.21
CA THR A 100 0.55 18.62 18.05
C THR A 100 -0.69 17.85 17.58
N LYS A 101 -0.75 17.43 16.30
CA LYS A 101 -1.81 16.59 15.78
C LYS A 101 -1.57 15.11 16.04
N MET A 102 -0.30 14.70 16.15
CA MET A 102 0.10 13.33 16.49
C MET A 102 -0.09 13.01 17.97
N ASP A 103 0.16 14.01 18.85
CA ASP A 103 0.01 13.92 20.29
C ASP A 103 -1.49 13.95 20.67
N LEU A 104 -2.08 12.77 20.80
CA LEU A 104 -3.51 12.62 21.05
C LEU A 104 -3.89 12.83 22.52
N ASN A 105 -2.93 12.53 23.45
CA ASN A 105 -3.13 12.67 24.88
C ASN A 105 -2.67 14.04 25.44
N ASN A 106 -2.00 14.86 24.60
CA ASN A 106 -1.48 16.18 24.91
C ASN A 106 -0.44 16.18 26.06
N ASP A 107 0.41 15.14 26.13
CA ASP A 107 1.49 15.06 27.12
C ASP A 107 2.82 15.62 26.59
N ASN A 108 2.85 16.16 25.37
CA ASN A 108 4.01 16.67 24.63
C ASN A 108 5.06 15.61 24.28
N PHE A 109 4.67 14.35 24.25
CA PHE A 109 5.49 13.24 23.76
C PHE A 109 4.71 12.49 22.71
N ILE A 110 5.39 11.97 21.67
CA ILE A 110 4.78 11.06 20.72
C ILE A 110 5.12 9.63 21.13
N GLU A 111 4.11 8.92 21.61
CA GLU A 111 4.22 7.51 21.95
C GLU A 111 4.17 6.63 20.69
N ARG A 112 4.64 5.39 20.83
CA ARG A 112 4.63 4.44 19.71
C ARG A 112 3.24 4.21 19.12
N ASN A 113 2.20 4.19 19.97
CA ASN A 113 0.83 3.97 19.52
C ASN A 113 0.28 5.19 18.76
N GLU A 114 0.64 6.40 19.17
CA GLU A 114 0.24 7.62 18.49
C GLU A 114 0.93 7.76 17.14
N LEU A 115 2.23 7.47 17.07
CA LEU A 115 2.96 7.43 15.81
C LEU A 115 2.41 6.34 14.88
N LYS A 116 2.08 5.14 15.42
CA LYS A 116 1.44 4.08 14.65
C LYS A 116 0.10 4.53 14.07
N ALA A 117 -0.77 5.11 14.89
CA ALA A 117 -2.07 5.61 14.44
C ALA A 117 -1.92 6.71 13.38
N TRP A 118 -0.91 7.57 13.54
CA TRP A 118 -0.60 8.61 12.56
C TRP A 118 -0.18 8.02 11.21
N ILE A 119 0.78 7.10 11.18
CA ILE A 119 1.28 6.48 9.94
C ILE A 119 0.15 5.72 9.22
N LEU A 120 -0.70 4.98 9.96
CA LEU A 120 -1.86 4.31 9.37
C LEU A 120 -2.82 5.30 8.70
N ARG A 121 -3.08 6.42 9.37
CA ARG A 121 -3.90 7.51 8.81
C ARG A 121 -3.25 8.10 7.57
N SER A 122 -1.95 8.35 7.59
CA SER A 122 -1.21 8.92 6.46
C SER A 122 -1.26 7.99 5.24
N PHE A 123 -1.11 6.69 5.42
CA PHE A 123 -1.25 5.73 4.32
C PHE A 123 -2.67 5.73 3.72
N SER A 124 -3.70 5.81 4.56
CA SER A 124 -5.07 5.94 4.05
C SER A 124 -5.33 7.25 3.33
N MET A 125 -4.65 8.33 3.72
CA MET A 125 -4.71 9.63 3.01
C MET A 125 -4.01 9.55 1.65
N LEU A 126 -2.83 8.91 1.57
CA LEU A 126 -2.11 8.66 0.32
C LEU A 126 -2.95 7.85 -0.67
N SER A 127 -3.58 6.75 -0.21
CA SER A 127 -4.48 5.96 -1.05
C SER A 127 -5.71 6.76 -1.51
N THR A 128 -6.18 7.70 -0.70
CA THR A 128 -7.29 8.57 -1.08
C THR A 128 -6.86 9.61 -2.12
N GLU A 129 -5.68 10.21 -1.96
CA GLU A 129 -5.10 11.13 -2.94
C GLU A 129 -4.86 10.43 -4.29
N GLU A 130 -4.23 9.26 -4.28
CA GLU A 130 -4.01 8.45 -5.47
C GLU A 130 -5.33 8.07 -6.17
N SER A 131 -6.33 7.64 -5.38
CA SER A 131 -7.65 7.32 -5.93
C SER A 131 -8.33 8.54 -6.55
N GLN A 132 -8.19 9.71 -5.94
CA GLN A 132 -8.76 10.95 -6.47
C GLN A 132 -8.09 11.38 -7.77
N ASP A 133 -6.75 11.34 -7.83
CA ASP A 133 -6.01 11.67 -9.06
C ASP A 133 -6.39 10.71 -10.21
N ARG A 134 -6.53 9.41 -9.90
CA ARG A 134 -6.98 8.42 -10.89
C ARG A 134 -8.43 8.59 -11.32
N LEU A 135 -9.30 9.07 -10.42
CA LEU A 135 -10.68 9.38 -10.77
C LEU A 135 -10.70 10.54 -11.78
N GLU A 136 -9.93 11.60 -11.51
CA GLU A 136 -9.82 12.76 -12.40
C GLU A 136 -9.27 12.39 -13.79
N ASP A 137 -8.35 11.40 -13.86
CA ASP A 137 -7.80 10.91 -15.13
C ASP A 137 -8.82 10.04 -15.90
N ALA A 138 -9.62 9.24 -15.20
CA ALA A 138 -10.60 8.33 -15.80
C ALA A 138 -11.93 9.04 -16.20
N ASP A 139 -12.34 10.07 -15.45
CA ASP A 139 -13.55 10.85 -15.68
C ASP A 139 -13.41 11.72 -16.94
N SER A 140 -13.76 11.13 -18.07
CA SER A 140 -13.54 11.76 -19.39
C SER A 140 -14.58 12.83 -19.73
N ASP A 141 -15.75 12.80 -19.12
CA ASP A 141 -16.83 13.78 -19.33
C ASP A 141 -16.91 14.85 -18.24
N GLU A 142 -16.02 14.76 -17.22
CA GLU A 142 -15.86 15.71 -16.12
C GLU A 142 -17.14 15.86 -15.25
N ASP A 143 -17.91 14.76 -15.10
CA ASP A 143 -19.13 14.78 -14.29
C ASP A 143 -18.87 14.52 -12.79
N GLY A 144 -17.63 14.19 -12.41
CA GLY A 144 -17.19 13.91 -11.04
C GLY A 144 -17.43 12.47 -10.61
N LYS A 145 -17.76 11.57 -11.53
CA LYS A 145 -17.93 10.14 -11.34
C LYS A 145 -17.28 9.37 -12.46
N VAL A 146 -17.14 8.07 -12.31
CA VAL A 146 -16.57 7.21 -13.34
C VAL A 146 -17.53 6.07 -13.67
N SER A 147 -17.92 5.99 -14.94
CA SER A 147 -18.73 4.91 -15.50
C SER A 147 -17.87 3.69 -15.87
N TRP A 148 -18.52 2.56 -16.12
CA TRP A 148 -17.83 1.38 -16.61
C TRP A 148 -17.21 1.57 -18.00
N ASP A 149 -17.85 2.33 -18.86
CA ASP A 149 -17.35 2.62 -20.22
C ASP A 149 -16.07 3.46 -20.18
N GLU A 150 -15.97 4.39 -19.24
CA GLU A 150 -14.76 5.19 -19.01
C GLU A 150 -13.61 4.34 -18.47
N ILE A 151 -13.88 3.44 -17.51
CA ILE A 151 -12.90 2.46 -17.03
C ILE A 151 -12.35 1.63 -18.19
N LEU A 152 -13.23 1.09 -19.04
CA LEU A 152 -12.81 0.30 -20.19
C LEU A 152 -11.92 1.10 -21.13
N GLN A 153 -12.28 2.35 -21.38
CA GLN A 153 -11.53 3.22 -22.30
C GLN A 153 -10.17 3.62 -21.72
N ASP A 154 -10.13 3.96 -20.42
CA ASP A 154 -8.92 4.38 -19.73
C ASP A 154 -7.89 3.25 -19.66
N ILE A 155 -8.33 2.04 -19.28
CA ILE A 155 -7.43 0.93 -18.98
C ILE A 155 -7.07 0.09 -20.19
N TYR A 156 -8.07 -0.25 -20.99
CA TYR A 156 -7.96 -1.21 -22.08
C TYR A 156 -7.95 -0.55 -23.47
N GLY A 157 -8.23 0.76 -23.52
CA GLY A 157 -8.35 1.50 -24.78
C GLY A 157 -9.61 1.15 -25.54
N SER A 158 -9.70 1.66 -26.78
CA SER A 158 -10.88 1.52 -27.64
C SER A 158 -10.72 0.46 -28.72
N ASP A 159 -9.59 -0.27 -28.79
CA ASP A 159 -9.36 -1.27 -29.84
C ASP A 159 -10.05 -2.59 -29.47
N PRO A 160 -11.00 -3.08 -30.31
CA PRO A 160 -11.66 -4.37 -30.05
C PRO A 160 -10.71 -5.58 -30.00
N GLN A 161 -9.49 -5.47 -30.54
CA GLN A 161 -8.50 -6.53 -30.48
C GLN A 161 -7.83 -6.61 -29.10
N ASP A 162 -7.59 -5.47 -28.46
CA ASP A 162 -7.03 -5.40 -27.10
C ASP A 162 -8.06 -5.92 -26.09
N LEU A 163 -9.32 -5.51 -26.21
CA LEU A 163 -10.43 -6.00 -25.37
C LEU A 163 -10.64 -7.52 -25.45
N ALA A 164 -10.38 -8.13 -26.60
CA ALA A 164 -10.55 -9.58 -26.78
C ALA A 164 -9.39 -10.41 -26.17
N LEU A 165 -8.21 -9.80 -25.96
CA LEU A 165 -7.05 -10.47 -25.36
C LEU A 165 -7.15 -10.55 -23.83
N ASP A 166 -7.86 -9.60 -23.21
CA ASP A 166 -7.92 -9.43 -21.75
C ASP A 166 -9.30 -9.77 -21.14
N ASP A 167 -10.12 -10.59 -21.82
CA ASP A 167 -11.51 -10.92 -21.43
C ASP A 167 -11.65 -11.36 -19.97
N GLN A 168 -10.70 -12.15 -19.45
CA GLN A 168 -10.72 -12.60 -18.05
C GLN A 168 -10.40 -11.44 -17.08
N LEU A 169 -9.45 -10.56 -17.44
CA LEU A 169 -9.07 -9.43 -16.62
C LEU A 169 -10.20 -8.40 -16.56
N ILE A 170 -10.81 -8.11 -17.72
CA ILE A 170 -11.99 -7.26 -17.84
C ILE A 170 -13.15 -7.78 -16.97
N HIS A 171 -13.33 -9.12 -16.94
CA HIS A 171 -14.35 -9.72 -16.11
C HIS A 171 -14.11 -9.48 -14.60
N TYR A 172 -12.88 -9.67 -14.12
CA TYR A 172 -12.52 -9.40 -12.73
C TYR A 172 -12.64 -7.90 -12.37
N ASP A 173 -12.25 -7.02 -13.27
CA ASP A 173 -12.40 -5.58 -13.08
C ASP A 173 -13.88 -5.18 -13.02
N LYS A 174 -14.71 -5.80 -13.88
CA LYS A 174 -16.17 -5.56 -13.83
C LYS A 174 -16.80 -6.05 -12.53
N GLU A 175 -16.41 -7.21 -12.03
CA GLU A 175 -16.87 -7.67 -10.71
C GLU A 175 -16.45 -6.72 -9.59
N THR A 176 -15.25 -6.14 -9.70
CA THR A 176 -14.75 -5.17 -8.72
C THR A 176 -15.52 -3.86 -8.81
N PHE A 177 -15.81 -3.38 -10.02
CA PHE A 177 -16.67 -2.22 -10.25
C PHE A 177 -18.06 -2.42 -9.64
N ASP A 178 -18.73 -3.54 -9.97
CA ASP A 178 -20.08 -3.84 -9.50
C ASP A 178 -20.17 -4.01 -7.96
N ALA A 179 -19.08 -4.45 -7.33
CA ALA A 179 -19.00 -4.54 -5.87
C ALA A 179 -18.65 -3.18 -5.22
N ALA A 180 -17.95 -2.32 -5.93
CA ALA A 180 -17.63 -0.97 -5.48
C ALA A 180 -18.85 -0.04 -5.55
N ASP A 181 -19.67 -0.16 -6.61
CA ASP A 181 -20.93 0.56 -6.80
C ASP A 181 -21.96 0.15 -5.73
N LEU A 182 -21.93 0.86 -4.61
CA LEU A 182 -22.76 0.57 -3.44
C LEU A 182 -24.21 0.97 -3.64
N ASN A 183 -24.43 2.11 -4.33
CA ASN A 183 -25.74 2.68 -4.56
C ASN A 183 -26.44 2.08 -5.80
N LYS A 184 -25.66 1.36 -6.65
CA LYS A 184 -26.09 0.70 -7.88
C LYS A 184 -26.65 1.67 -8.92
N ASP A 185 -26.06 2.85 -9.02
CA ASP A 185 -26.43 3.82 -10.04
C ASP A 185 -25.65 3.63 -11.36
N GLY A 186 -24.68 2.70 -11.39
CA GLY A 186 -23.86 2.39 -12.56
C GLY A 186 -22.65 3.31 -12.75
N TYR A 187 -22.39 4.15 -11.76
CA TYR A 187 -21.26 5.06 -11.70
C TYR A 187 -20.53 4.87 -10.36
N LEU A 188 -19.25 5.22 -10.30
CA LEU A 188 -18.48 5.26 -9.05
C LEU A 188 -18.22 6.71 -8.68
N ASP A 189 -18.72 7.13 -7.53
CA ASP A 189 -18.30 8.39 -6.91
C ASP A 189 -16.91 8.25 -6.26
N SER A 190 -16.37 9.32 -5.67
CA SER A 190 -15.02 9.32 -5.09
C SER A 190 -14.81 8.24 -4.00
N GLU A 191 -15.81 7.95 -3.15
CA GLU A 191 -15.70 6.92 -2.12
C GLU A 191 -15.83 5.51 -2.72
N GLU A 192 -16.69 5.33 -3.70
CA GLU A 192 -16.88 4.08 -4.42
C GLU A 192 -15.68 3.79 -5.32
N PHE A 193 -15.13 4.81 -5.98
CA PHE A 193 -13.92 4.67 -6.80
C PHE A 193 -12.70 4.32 -5.94
N LYS A 194 -12.58 4.84 -4.72
CA LYS A 194 -11.57 4.36 -3.76
C LYS A 194 -11.74 2.88 -3.44
N ALA A 195 -12.94 2.38 -3.28
CA ALA A 195 -13.17 0.96 -3.06
C ALA A 195 -12.83 0.10 -4.30
N TYR A 196 -12.95 0.65 -5.49
CA TYR A 196 -12.53 0.01 -6.74
C TYR A 196 -11.00 -0.04 -6.88
N THR A 197 -10.31 1.07 -6.59
CA THR A 197 -8.84 1.18 -6.74
C THR A 197 -8.06 0.54 -5.59
N HIS A 198 -8.59 0.58 -4.35
CA HIS A 198 -7.98 0.05 -3.13
C HIS A 198 -8.96 -0.86 -2.36
N PRO A 199 -9.42 -1.97 -2.98
CA PRO A 199 -10.40 -2.86 -2.37
C PRO A 199 -9.90 -3.50 -1.07
N GLU A 200 -8.58 -3.65 -0.91
CA GLU A 200 -7.94 -4.18 0.31
C GLU A 200 -8.05 -3.25 1.52
N GLU A 201 -8.32 -1.97 1.33
CA GLU A 201 -8.55 -1.01 2.43
C GLU A 201 -10.02 -0.93 2.85
N VAL A 202 -10.92 -1.53 2.08
CA VAL A 202 -12.37 -1.40 2.27
C VAL A 202 -13.00 -2.75 2.67
N PRO A 203 -13.37 -2.96 3.95
CA PRO A 203 -13.82 -4.27 4.44
C PRO A 203 -15.00 -4.89 3.68
N ARG A 204 -15.89 -4.07 3.10
CA ARG A 204 -17.00 -4.58 2.28
C ARG A 204 -16.56 -5.27 0.99
N MET A 205 -15.30 -5.03 0.54
CA MET A 205 -14.73 -5.66 -0.64
C MET A 205 -14.04 -7.00 -0.33
N PHE A 206 -13.80 -7.34 0.93
CA PHE A 206 -13.08 -8.57 1.30
C PHE A 206 -13.73 -9.87 0.80
N PRO A 207 -15.08 -10.02 0.79
CA PRO A 207 -15.70 -11.20 0.19
C PRO A 207 -15.38 -11.36 -1.30
N LEU A 208 -15.28 -10.26 -2.04
CA LEU A 208 -14.88 -10.29 -3.46
C LEU A 208 -13.41 -10.69 -3.60
N LEU A 209 -12.51 -10.09 -2.81
CA LEU A 209 -11.08 -10.44 -2.83
C LEU A 209 -10.86 -11.92 -2.51
N LEU A 210 -11.57 -12.45 -1.52
CA LEU A 210 -11.54 -13.87 -1.19
C LEU A 210 -12.01 -14.74 -2.36
N LYS A 211 -13.16 -14.39 -2.96
CA LYS A 211 -13.69 -15.09 -4.14
C LYS A 211 -12.68 -15.11 -5.28
N GLN A 212 -12.09 -13.97 -5.62
CA GLN A 212 -11.12 -13.87 -6.72
C GLN A 212 -9.88 -14.74 -6.48
N VAL A 213 -9.38 -14.79 -5.24
CA VAL A 213 -8.25 -15.67 -4.89
C VAL A 213 -8.63 -17.15 -5.02
N LEU A 214 -9.81 -17.54 -4.55
CA LEU A 214 -10.28 -18.91 -4.67
C LEU A 214 -10.52 -19.29 -6.14
N ASP A 215 -11.13 -18.41 -6.93
CA ASP A 215 -11.35 -18.66 -8.37
C ASP A 215 -10.02 -18.84 -9.14
N GLU A 216 -8.96 -18.12 -8.72
CA GLU A 216 -7.62 -18.23 -9.34
C GLU A 216 -6.85 -19.46 -8.89
N LYS A 217 -6.89 -19.81 -7.60
CA LYS A 217 -5.95 -20.75 -6.99
C LYS A 217 -6.54 -22.05 -6.48
N ASP A 218 -7.80 -22.07 -6.07
CA ASP A 218 -8.48 -23.26 -5.55
C ASP A 218 -8.89 -24.20 -6.70
N ILE A 219 -7.97 -25.12 -7.04
CA ILE A 219 -8.14 -26.03 -8.18
C ILE A 219 -9.13 -27.14 -7.84
N ASP A 220 -9.09 -27.66 -6.62
CA ASP A 220 -9.95 -28.76 -6.19
C ASP A 220 -11.32 -28.31 -5.66
N LYS A 221 -11.52 -26.99 -5.56
CA LYS A 221 -12.76 -26.32 -5.14
C LYS A 221 -13.24 -26.73 -3.76
N ASP A 222 -12.29 -26.92 -2.83
CA ASP A 222 -12.61 -27.24 -1.44
C ASP A 222 -12.82 -25.99 -0.55
N GLY A 223 -12.62 -24.78 -1.10
CA GLY A 223 -12.78 -23.51 -0.42
C GLY A 223 -11.57 -23.08 0.40
N CYS A 224 -10.43 -23.74 0.23
CA CYS A 224 -9.18 -23.47 0.90
C CYS A 224 -8.03 -23.45 -0.14
N ILE A 225 -6.87 -22.93 0.25
CA ILE A 225 -5.67 -22.98 -0.58
C ILE A 225 -4.65 -23.90 0.06
N SER A 226 -4.39 -25.06 -0.53
CA SER A 226 -3.32 -25.95 -0.13
C SER A 226 -1.95 -25.39 -0.49
N PHE A 227 -0.86 -25.93 0.11
CA PHE A 227 0.49 -25.50 -0.27
C PHE A 227 0.78 -25.73 -1.77
N GLN A 228 0.23 -26.76 -2.38
CA GLN A 228 0.43 -27.03 -3.81
C GLN A 228 -0.26 -25.98 -4.69
N GLU A 229 -1.44 -25.55 -4.33
CA GLU A 229 -2.18 -24.48 -5.00
C GLU A 229 -1.53 -23.12 -4.79
N TYR A 230 -1.01 -22.87 -3.57
CA TYR A 230 -0.25 -21.66 -3.26
C TYR A 230 0.99 -21.50 -4.15
N ILE A 231 1.81 -22.54 -4.33
CA ILE A 231 3.01 -22.49 -5.17
C ILE A 231 2.70 -22.56 -6.67
N GLY A 232 1.57 -23.18 -7.04
CA GLY A 232 1.09 -23.30 -8.42
C GLY A 232 2.09 -23.93 -9.38
N GLU A 233 1.99 -23.58 -10.66
CA GLU A 233 2.84 -24.10 -11.74
C GLU A 233 4.33 -23.72 -11.61
N ARG A 234 4.65 -22.65 -10.90
CA ARG A 234 6.04 -22.19 -10.67
C ARG A 234 6.89 -23.24 -9.96
N ALA A 235 6.28 -24.09 -9.14
CA ALA A 235 6.97 -25.21 -8.49
C ALA A 235 7.71 -26.14 -9.44
N LYS A 236 7.34 -26.18 -10.71
CA LYS A 236 7.95 -27.03 -11.74
C LYS A 236 9.28 -26.49 -12.27
N SER A 237 9.48 -25.18 -12.19
CA SER A 237 10.66 -24.49 -12.72
C SER A 237 11.66 -24.05 -11.64
N GLU A 238 11.26 -24.09 -10.37
CA GLU A 238 12.06 -23.60 -9.25
C GLU A 238 12.85 -24.71 -8.56
N ASP A 239 13.90 -24.35 -7.85
CA ASP A 239 14.75 -25.28 -7.14
C ASP A 239 14.21 -25.67 -5.75
N LYS A 240 14.89 -26.62 -5.09
CA LYS A 240 14.49 -27.09 -3.76
C LYS A 240 14.62 -26.02 -2.67
N GLU A 241 15.55 -25.09 -2.81
CA GLU A 241 15.77 -24.03 -1.84
C GLU A 241 14.60 -23.05 -1.86
N TRP A 242 14.16 -22.64 -3.06
CA TRP A 242 12.95 -21.86 -3.23
C TRP A 242 11.72 -22.53 -2.61
N LEU A 243 11.52 -23.83 -2.88
CA LEU A 243 10.39 -24.58 -2.31
C LEU A 243 10.42 -24.62 -0.77
N LEU A 244 11.62 -24.77 -0.17
CA LEU A 244 11.77 -24.76 1.29
C LEU A 244 11.44 -23.38 1.87
N ILE A 245 11.91 -22.30 1.26
CA ILE A 245 11.62 -20.93 1.69
C ILE A 245 10.10 -20.66 1.61
N LYS A 246 9.46 -21.07 0.49
CA LYS A 246 8.01 -20.88 0.31
C LYS A 246 7.20 -21.74 1.30
N LYS A 247 7.65 -22.96 1.59
CA LYS A 247 6.99 -23.82 2.59
C LYS A 247 7.12 -23.25 4.00
N ASP A 248 8.29 -22.74 4.36
CA ASP A 248 8.52 -22.12 5.65
C ASP A 248 7.62 -20.88 5.83
N LYS A 249 7.53 -20.04 4.78
CA LYS A 249 6.66 -18.88 4.78
C LYS A 249 5.18 -19.26 4.88
N PHE A 250 4.76 -20.26 4.13
CA PHE A 250 3.39 -20.76 4.16
C PHE A 250 3.02 -21.24 5.56
N ASP A 251 3.85 -22.11 6.19
CA ASP A 251 3.57 -22.75 7.48
C ASP A 251 3.67 -21.79 8.68
N HIS A 252 4.48 -20.73 8.61
CA HIS A 252 4.74 -19.87 9.77
C HIS A 252 4.10 -18.49 9.66
N GLU A 253 3.90 -17.99 8.43
CA GLU A 253 3.34 -16.64 8.25
C GLU A 253 1.85 -16.68 7.88
N TYR A 254 1.43 -17.65 7.05
CA TYR A 254 0.08 -17.68 6.49
C TYR A 254 -0.84 -18.68 7.15
N ASP A 255 -0.43 -19.94 7.26
CA ASP A 255 -1.18 -21.02 7.96
C ASP A 255 -1.04 -20.85 9.48
N LYS A 256 -1.86 -19.99 10.06
CA LYS A 256 -1.78 -19.64 11.48
C LYS A 256 -2.31 -20.73 12.39
N ASN A 257 -3.23 -21.55 11.89
CA ASN A 257 -3.81 -22.67 12.66
C ASN A 257 -3.03 -24.00 12.49
N GLY A 258 -2.09 -24.07 11.53
CA GLY A 258 -1.20 -25.22 11.31
C GLY A 258 -1.90 -26.44 10.70
N ASN A 259 -3.01 -26.23 9.98
CA ASN A 259 -3.76 -27.33 9.36
C ASN A 259 -3.26 -27.73 7.97
N GLY A 260 -2.29 -26.99 7.40
CA GLY A 260 -1.69 -27.26 6.09
C GLY A 260 -2.46 -26.67 4.91
N LYS A 261 -3.47 -25.85 5.15
CA LYS A 261 -4.27 -25.13 4.17
C LYS A 261 -4.53 -23.69 4.63
N LEU A 262 -4.75 -22.77 3.70
CA LEU A 262 -5.20 -21.43 4.03
C LEU A 262 -6.72 -21.37 3.92
N GLU A 263 -7.38 -21.04 5.00
CA GLU A 263 -8.81 -20.79 5.09
C GLU A 263 -9.11 -19.30 4.87
N SER A 264 -10.39 -18.93 4.78
CA SER A 264 -10.84 -17.58 4.43
C SER A 264 -10.11 -16.44 5.17
N ASP A 265 -9.93 -16.55 6.49
CA ASP A 265 -9.27 -15.53 7.30
C ASP A 265 -7.77 -15.46 7.03
N GLU A 266 -7.14 -16.60 6.74
CA GLU A 266 -5.72 -16.73 6.41
C GLU A 266 -5.45 -16.26 4.99
N ILE A 267 -6.34 -16.56 4.05
CA ILE A 267 -6.31 -16.04 2.67
C ILE A 267 -6.42 -14.51 2.70
N LEU A 268 -7.37 -13.96 3.45
CA LEU A 268 -7.51 -12.51 3.60
C LEU A 268 -6.27 -11.90 4.29
N SER A 269 -5.74 -12.55 5.31
CA SER A 269 -4.50 -12.10 5.98
C SER A 269 -3.27 -12.11 5.05
N TRP A 270 -3.24 -13.00 4.06
CA TRP A 270 -2.21 -13.03 3.03
C TRP A 270 -2.44 -11.99 1.93
N ARG A 271 -3.71 -11.74 1.55
CA ARG A 271 -4.09 -10.85 0.44
C ARG A 271 -4.25 -9.39 0.83
N VAL A 272 -4.72 -9.13 2.06
CA VAL A 272 -4.96 -7.79 2.60
C VAL A 272 -3.77 -7.38 3.46
N PRO A 273 -3.15 -6.22 3.20
CA PRO A 273 -2.01 -5.76 3.98
C PRO A 273 -2.41 -5.57 5.43
N SER A 274 -1.69 -6.22 6.33
CA SER A 274 -1.68 -5.69 7.67
C SER A 274 -0.74 -4.48 7.68
N ASN A 275 -1.29 -3.29 7.60
CA ASN A 275 -0.54 -2.04 7.74
C ASN A 275 0.28 -1.98 9.04
N GLU A 276 -0.01 -2.87 10.01
CA GLU A 276 0.79 -3.10 11.21
C GLU A 276 2.20 -3.61 10.92
N LEU A 277 2.38 -4.45 9.89
CA LEU A 277 3.70 -4.98 9.50
C LEU A 277 4.58 -3.89 8.88
N SER A 278 4.00 -3.00 8.07
CA SER A 278 4.72 -1.84 7.50
C SER A 278 5.30 -0.96 8.60
N ILE A 279 4.51 -0.70 9.63
CA ILE A 279 4.92 0.10 10.78
C ILE A 279 5.98 -0.61 11.62
N LEU A 280 5.85 -1.92 11.84
CA LEU A 280 6.84 -2.72 12.57
C LEU A 280 8.18 -2.74 11.85
N TYR A 281 8.18 -2.78 10.52
CA TYR A 281 9.39 -2.75 9.69
C TYR A 281 10.13 -1.41 9.83
N ILE A 282 9.42 -0.30 9.75
CA ILE A 282 9.96 1.05 9.99
C ILE A 282 10.62 1.14 11.37
N PHE A 283 9.99 0.58 12.41
CA PHE A 283 10.52 0.63 13.78
C PHE A 283 11.70 -0.30 14.03
N GLN A 284 11.71 -1.52 13.47
CA GLN A 284 12.76 -2.51 13.73
C GLN A 284 14.10 -2.12 13.12
N ARG A 285 14.11 -1.54 11.94
CA ARG A 285 15.34 -1.18 11.23
C ARG A 285 16.03 0.03 11.86
N ASN A 286 15.25 0.97 12.38
CA ASN A 286 15.77 2.11 13.15
C ASN A 286 16.40 1.70 14.50
N SER A 287 16.03 0.54 15.06
CA SER A 287 16.65 0.03 16.29
C SER A 287 17.99 -0.67 16.06
N LYS A 288 18.20 -1.30 14.90
CA LYS A 288 19.46 -2.00 14.55
C LYS A 288 20.65 -1.07 14.24
N ARG A 289 20.41 0.19 13.90
CA ARG A 289 21.49 1.18 13.69
C ARG A 289 22.10 1.73 14.98
N ARG A 290 21.57 1.31 16.16
CA ARG A 290 22.03 1.79 17.48
C ARG A 290 22.83 0.75 18.27
N SER A 291 23.01 -0.44 17.75
CA SER A 291 23.91 -1.47 18.28
C SER A 291 25.21 -1.53 17.48
#